data_ef08d38494f8f17d2470c51526954ab9
#
_entry.id   ef08d38494f8f17d2470c51526954ab9
#
_cell.length_a   1.000
_cell.length_b   1.000
_cell.length_c   1.000
_cell.angle_alpha   90.00
_cell.angle_beta   90.00
_cell.angle_gamma   90.00
#
_symmetry.space_group_name_H-M   'P 1'
#
loop_
_entity.id
_entity.type
_entity.pdbx_description
1 polymer ?
#
loop_
_entity_poly.entity_id
_entity_poly.type
_entity_poly.pdbx_seq_one_letter_code
_entity_poly.pdbx_strand_id
1 'polypeptide(L)'
;MDKATGKAILVDDKEVTAETTFVPETTDGTVDVTFVFDGSALEDTLLVAFETLYTEEKEVGIHAEIEDDAQTVFFPKIRTNAKDGITDIDHTEALEKATIIDTVSYSSLLPGKEYTVSGTLMNKATGEAVLIDGKPITASTTFTAEKAEGSVDIVFEFDASAIAGTAV
;
A
#
# COMPACT_ATOMS: atom_id res chain seq x y z
N MET A 1 -10.79 -13.55 -5.83
CA MET A 1 -9.98 -14.75 -5.49
C MET A 1 -8.56 -14.31 -5.16
N ASP A 2 -7.91 -14.93 -4.21
CA ASP A 2 -6.46 -14.78 -3.97
C ASP A 2 -5.70 -15.56 -5.05
N LYS A 3 -4.84 -14.89 -5.83
CA LYS A 3 -4.12 -15.50 -6.96
C LYS A 3 -3.15 -16.61 -6.51
N ALA A 4 -2.51 -16.45 -5.35
CA ALA A 4 -1.51 -17.40 -4.85
C ALA A 4 -2.13 -18.68 -4.32
N THR A 5 -3.31 -18.62 -3.73
CA THR A 5 -3.97 -19.77 -3.07
C THR A 5 -5.16 -20.33 -3.85
N GLY A 6 -5.69 -19.60 -4.80
CA GLY A 6 -6.91 -19.94 -5.55
C GLY A 6 -8.17 -19.96 -4.68
N LYS A 7 -8.16 -19.31 -3.50
CA LYS A 7 -9.28 -19.30 -2.56
C LYS A 7 -10.03 -17.96 -2.62
N ALA A 8 -11.31 -17.99 -2.24
CA ALA A 8 -12.08 -16.78 -2.04
C ALA A 8 -11.45 -15.90 -0.96
N ILE A 9 -11.47 -14.58 -1.16
CA ILE A 9 -11.06 -13.61 -0.17
C ILE A 9 -12.17 -13.46 0.87
N LEU A 10 -11.78 -13.53 2.13
CA LEU A 10 -12.66 -13.30 3.26
C LEU A 10 -12.29 -11.98 3.95
N VAL A 11 -13.28 -11.13 4.15
CA VAL A 11 -13.20 -9.94 5.00
C VAL A 11 -14.25 -10.09 6.09
N ASP A 12 -13.85 -10.03 7.36
CA ASP A 12 -14.71 -10.31 8.51
C ASP A 12 -15.44 -11.68 8.39
N ASP A 13 -14.71 -12.73 7.97
CA ASP A 13 -15.20 -14.10 7.76
C ASP A 13 -16.29 -14.23 6.66
N LYS A 14 -16.43 -13.22 5.79
CA LYS A 14 -17.38 -13.24 4.66
C LYS A 14 -16.64 -13.14 3.36
N GLU A 15 -17.11 -13.87 2.36
CA GLU A 15 -16.59 -13.76 1.01
C GLU A 15 -16.87 -12.37 0.43
N VAL A 16 -15.86 -11.80 -0.24
CA VAL A 16 -16.01 -10.55 -0.99
C VAL A 16 -16.71 -10.84 -2.31
N THR A 17 -17.97 -10.45 -2.41
CA THR A 17 -18.81 -10.61 -3.58
C THR A 17 -19.47 -9.29 -3.95
N ALA A 18 -19.83 -9.13 -5.22
CA ALA A 18 -20.61 -8.01 -5.72
C ALA A 18 -21.51 -8.49 -6.85
N GLU A 19 -22.61 -7.81 -7.08
CA GLU A 19 -23.50 -8.07 -8.20
C GLU A 19 -24.02 -6.77 -8.81
N THR A 20 -24.33 -6.82 -10.09
CA THR A 20 -25.03 -5.74 -10.78
C THR A 20 -26.05 -6.33 -11.75
N THR A 21 -27.21 -5.69 -11.87
CA THR A 21 -28.25 -6.10 -12.80
C THR A 21 -28.34 -5.06 -13.92
N PHE A 22 -28.38 -5.51 -15.15
CA PHE A 22 -28.45 -4.64 -16.31
C PHE A 22 -29.33 -5.23 -17.42
N VAL A 23 -29.77 -4.36 -18.30
CA VAL A 23 -30.49 -4.74 -19.54
C VAL A 23 -29.61 -4.25 -20.71
N PRO A 24 -29.04 -5.15 -21.52
CA PRO A 24 -28.20 -4.74 -22.64
C PRO A 24 -29.06 -4.04 -23.72
N GLU A 25 -28.55 -2.92 -24.22
CA GLU A 25 -29.21 -2.20 -25.34
C GLU A 25 -28.75 -2.72 -26.70
N THR A 26 -27.59 -3.37 -26.73
CA THR A 26 -26.94 -3.92 -27.94
C THR A 26 -26.41 -5.32 -27.65
N THR A 27 -26.00 -6.05 -28.67
CA THR A 27 -25.41 -7.40 -28.53
C THR A 27 -24.04 -7.40 -27.89
N ASP A 28 -23.35 -6.28 -27.98
CA ASP A 28 -21.99 -6.09 -27.40
C ASP A 28 -21.98 -4.86 -26.49
N GLY A 29 -21.31 -4.95 -25.37
CA GLY A 29 -21.21 -3.85 -24.42
C GLY A 29 -20.36 -4.22 -23.21
N THR A 30 -20.26 -3.27 -22.26
CA THR A 30 -19.57 -3.43 -20.99
C THR A 30 -20.50 -3.06 -19.84
N VAL A 31 -20.30 -3.70 -18.70
CA VAL A 31 -20.97 -3.39 -17.44
C VAL A 31 -19.93 -3.43 -16.30
N ASP A 32 -20.03 -2.50 -15.36
CA ASP A 32 -19.15 -2.46 -14.21
C ASP A 32 -19.76 -3.23 -13.04
N VAL A 33 -18.94 -4.09 -12.41
CA VAL A 33 -19.24 -4.74 -11.14
C VAL A 33 -18.30 -4.13 -10.09
N THR A 34 -18.85 -3.43 -9.09
CA THR A 34 -18.06 -2.71 -8.09
C THR A 34 -17.96 -3.50 -6.80
N PHE A 35 -16.75 -3.91 -6.44
CA PHE A 35 -16.45 -4.54 -5.15
C PHE A 35 -16.03 -3.45 -4.14
N VAL A 36 -16.67 -3.43 -2.97
CA VAL A 36 -16.35 -2.50 -1.86
C VAL A 36 -16.08 -3.31 -0.60
N PHE A 37 -14.85 -3.24 -0.09
CA PHE A 37 -14.42 -3.98 1.09
C PHE A 37 -13.22 -3.30 1.76
N ASP A 38 -12.93 -3.67 3.03
CA ASP A 38 -11.71 -3.25 3.73
C ASP A 38 -10.52 -4.08 3.24
N GLY A 39 -9.60 -3.43 2.52
CA GLY A 39 -8.38 -4.05 1.99
C GLY A 39 -7.16 -3.94 2.91
N SER A 40 -7.28 -3.38 4.12
CA SER A 40 -6.15 -3.09 5.03
C SER A 40 -5.33 -4.33 5.43
N ALA A 41 -5.96 -5.52 5.45
CA ALA A 41 -5.30 -6.79 5.75
C ALA A 41 -4.75 -7.52 4.51
N LEU A 42 -4.88 -6.93 3.32
CA LEU A 42 -4.53 -7.58 2.04
C LEU A 42 -3.18 -7.11 1.46
N GLU A 43 -2.32 -6.50 2.28
CA GLU A 43 -0.98 -6.10 1.86
C GLU A 43 -0.24 -7.27 1.18
N ASP A 44 0.45 -6.98 0.07
CA ASP A 44 1.24 -7.95 -0.71
C ASP A 44 0.41 -9.07 -1.35
N THR A 45 -0.89 -8.86 -1.52
CA THR A 45 -1.81 -9.83 -2.12
C THR A 45 -2.13 -9.47 -3.58
N LEU A 46 -2.30 -10.48 -4.40
CA LEU A 46 -2.83 -10.38 -5.75
C LEU A 46 -4.24 -10.95 -5.79
N LEU A 47 -5.21 -10.13 -6.11
CA LEU A 47 -6.60 -10.55 -6.24
C LEU A 47 -6.99 -10.66 -7.70
N VAL A 48 -7.74 -11.71 -8.03
CA VAL A 48 -8.34 -11.89 -9.36
C VAL A 48 -9.86 -11.90 -9.21
N ALA A 49 -10.52 -11.04 -9.97
CA ALA A 49 -11.98 -11.05 -10.06
C ALA A 49 -12.45 -12.23 -10.92
N PHE A 50 -13.49 -12.93 -10.47
CA PHE A 50 -14.18 -13.96 -11.23
C PHE A 50 -15.63 -13.53 -11.40
N GLU A 51 -16.14 -13.58 -12.62
CA GLU A 51 -17.49 -13.15 -12.95
C GLU A 51 -18.31 -14.28 -13.54
N THR A 52 -19.59 -14.32 -13.14
CA THR A 52 -20.60 -15.21 -13.72
C THR A 52 -21.79 -14.41 -14.16
N LEU A 53 -22.23 -14.61 -15.38
CA LEU A 53 -23.40 -13.97 -15.96
C LEU A 53 -24.60 -14.89 -15.84
N TYR A 54 -25.71 -14.34 -15.35
CA TYR A 54 -26.97 -15.04 -15.20
C TYR A 54 -28.09 -14.36 -15.97
N THR A 55 -29.06 -15.15 -16.45
CA THR A 55 -30.38 -14.68 -16.86
C THR A 55 -31.45 -15.64 -16.31
N GLU A 56 -32.50 -15.10 -15.69
CA GLU A 56 -33.56 -15.91 -15.07
C GLU A 56 -33.00 -17.02 -14.13
N GLU A 57 -32.00 -16.66 -13.29
CA GLU A 57 -31.28 -17.56 -12.39
C GLU A 57 -30.48 -18.68 -13.08
N LYS A 58 -30.40 -18.66 -14.40
CA LYS A 58 -29.60 -19.61 -15.17
C LYS A 58 -28.25 -18.99 -15.55
N GLU A 59 -27.14 -19.68 -15.25
CA GLU A 59 -25.82 -19.31 -15.74
C GLU A 59 -25.76 -19.37 -17.27
N VAL A 60 -25.29 -18.29 -17.88
CA VAL A 60 -25.15 -18.16 -19.35
C VAL A 60 -23.74 -17.82 -19.78
N GLY A 61 -22.85 -17.46 -18.84
CA GLY A 61 -21.45 -17.21 -19.10
C GLY A 61 -20.64 -17.14 -17.81
N ILE A 62 -19.37 -17.52 -17.87
CA ILE A 62 -18.43 -17.44 -16.76
C ILE A 62 -17.06 -17.03 -17.28
N HIS A 63 -16.41 -16.14 -16.54
CA HIS A 63 -15.00 -15.84 -16.68
C HIS A 63 -14.30 -16.04 -15.32
N ALA A 64 -13.52 -17.12 -15.17
CA ALA A 64 -12.91 -17.57 -13.91
C ALA A 64 -11.48 -18.06 -14.18
N GLU A 65 -10.65 -17.18 -14.75
CA GLU A 65 -9.25 -17.46 -15.11
C GLU A 65 -8.32 -16.86 -14.06
N ILE A 66 -7.73 -17.70 -13.20
CA ILE A 66 -6.87 -17.22 -12.08
C ILE A 66 -5.59 -16.54 -12.57
N GLU A 67 -5.12 -16.84 -13.77
CA GLU A 67 -3.91 -16.28 -14.36
C GLU A 67 -4.18 -15.03 -15.24
N ASP A 68 -5.42 -14.56 -15.31
CA ASP A 68 -5.75 -13.38 -16.10
C ASP A 68 -5.22 -12.09 -15.43
N ASP A 69 -4.17 -11.53 -16.01
CA ASP A 69 -3.56 -10.29 -15.54
C ASP A 69 -4.48 -9.08 -15.72
N ALA A 70 -5.41 -9.09 -16.70
CA ALA A 70 -6.37 -8.02 -16.90
C ALA A 70 -7.41 -7.93 -15.78
N GLN A 71 -7.67 -9.04 -15.08
CA GLN A 71 -8.55 -9.13 -13.92
C GLN A 71 -7.80 -9.10 -12.59
N THR A 72 -6.46 -8.94 -12.61
CA THR A 72 -5.63 -8.96 -11.40
C THR A 72 -5.51 -7.56 -10.80
N VAL A 73 -5.81 -7.44 -9.50
CA VAL A 73 -5.63 -6.24 -8.68
C VAL A 73 -4.52 -6.47 -7.67
N PHE A 74 -3.59 -5.51 -7.59
CA PHE A 74 -2.42 -5.55 -6.73
C PHE A 74 -2.65 -4.74 -5.45
N PHE A 75 -2.34 -5.31 -4.29
CA PHE A 75 -2.33 -4.61 -3.00
C PHE A 75 -0.88 -4.33 -2.58
N PRO A 76 -0.40 -3.08 -2.71
CA PRO A 76 0.97 -2.72 -2.38
C PRO A 76 1.30 -2.93 -0.90
N LYS A 77 2.59 -3.16 -0.63
CA LYS A 77 3.15 -3.19 0.72
C LYS A 77 4.39 -2.33 0.81
N ILE A 78 4.58 -1.69 1.95
CA ILE A 78 5.81 -0.99 2.30
C ILE A 78 6.40 -1.53 3.60
N ARG A 79 7.73 -1.48 3.70
CA ARG A 79 8.51 -1.73 4.92
C ARG A 79 9.62 -0.69 5.01
N THR A 80 9.97 -0.27 6.20
CA THR A 80 10.96 0.77 6.40
C THR A 80 12.11 0.33 7.30
N ASN A 81 13.27 0.98 7.13
CA ASN A 81 14.45 0.82 7.97
C ASN A 81 15.15 2.18 8.09
N ALA A 82 14.99 2.81 9.26
CA ALA A 82 15.57 4.11 9.54
C ALA A 82 16.98 4.00 10.14
N LYS A 83 17.90 4.87 9.70
CA LYS A 83 19.28 4.96 10.15
C LYS A 83 19.73 6.41 10.24
N ASP A 84 20.76 6.66 11.06
CA ASP A 84 21.46 7.92 11.04
C ASP A 84 22.14 8.16 9.69
N GLY A 85 21.95 9.35 9.11
CA GLY A 85 22.44 9.69 7.77
C GLY A 85 23.96 9.89 7.67
N ILE A 86 24.70 9.91 8.81
CA ILE A 86 26.15 10.09 8.87
C ILE A 86 26.84 8.78 9.21
N THR A 87 26.32 8.08 10.22
CA THR A 87 26.97 6.88 10.79
C THR A 87 26.45 5.56 10.21
N ASP A 88 25.33 5.60 9.50
CA ASP A 88 24.63 4.43 8.93
C ASP A 88 24.21 3.37 9.98
N ILE A 89 23.98 3.82 11.23
CA ILE A 89 23.48 2.99 12.33
C ILE A 89 22.16 3.55 12.87
N ASP A 90 21.50 2.80 13.74
CA ASP A 90 20.22 3.17 14.37
C ASP A 90 20.34 4.12 15.58
N HIS A 91 21.52 4.77 15.73
CA HIS A 91 21.79 5.77 16.76
C HIS A 91 22.26 7.05 16.11
N THR A 92 21.57 8.15 16.39
CA THR A 92 21.99 9.49 16.00
C THR A 92 22.32 10.32 17.23
N GLU A 93 23.23 11.29 17.06
CA GLU A 93 23.56 12.28 18.10
C GLU A 93 22.55 13.42 18.07
N ALA A 94 22.20 13.97 19.25
CA ALA A 94 21.28 15.11 19.37
C ALA A 94 22.02 16.41 19.01
N LEU A 95 22.24 16.62 17.73
CA LEU A 95 22.91 17.77 17.15
C LEU A 95 21.93 18.83 16.65
N GLU A 96 22.40 20.08 16.49
CA GLU A 96 21.63 21.16 15.84
C GLU A 96 21.21 20.80 14.41
N LYS A 97 21.91 19.88 13.76
CA LYS A 97 21.57 19.34 12.45
C LYS A 97 21.71 17.82 12.47
N ALA A 98 20.59 17.14 12.71
CA ALA A 98 20.50 15.68 12.61
C ALA A 98 19.88 15.30 11.27
N THR A 99 20.34 14.18 10.72
CA THR A 99 19.79 13.60 9.49
C THR A 99 19.45 12.13 9.75
N ILE A 100 18.20 11.76 9.50
CA ILE A 100 17.75 10.37 9.51
C ILE A 100 17.37 9.99 8.10
N ILE A 101 17.90 8.88 7.60
CA ILE A 101 17.49 8.28 6.33
C ILE A 101 16.62 7.07 6.64
N ASP A 102 15.39 7.08 6.16
CA ASP A 102 14.48 5.94 6.24
C ASP A 102 14.35 5.32 4.85
N THR A 103 14.93 4.15 4.68
CA THR A 103 14.84 3.38 3.44
C THR A 103 13.52 2.62 3.43
N VAL A 104 12.61 3.03 2.56
CA VAL A 104 11.29 2.42 2.35
C VAL A 104 11.39 1.41 1.22
N SER A 105 11.31 0.13 1.55
CA SER A 105 11.16 -0.96 0.58
C SER A 105 9.69 -1.11 0.20
N TYR A 106 9.42 -1.33 -1.07
CA TYR A 106 8.06 -1.51 -1.57
C TYR A 106 7.94 -2.77 -2.43
N SER A 107 6.73 -3.35 -2.47
CA SER A 107 6.33 -4.44 -3.36
C SER A 107 4.96 -4.17 -3.97
N SER A 108 4.68 -4.84 -5.10
CA SER A 108 3.40 -4.79 -5.82
C SER A 108 2.99 -3.39 -6.30
N LEU A 109 3.96 -2.51 -6.59
CA LEU A 109 3.70 -1.24 -7.27
C LEU A 109 3.58 -1.43 -8.80
N LEU A 110 2.81 -0.56 -9.44
CA LEU A 110 2.71 -0.55 -10.92
C LEU A 110 3.93 0.17 -11.51
N PRO A 111 4.75 -0.50 -12.33
CA PRO A 111 5.89 0.13 -13.01
C PRO A 111 5.45 1.30 -13.89
N GLY A 112 6.27 2.37 -13.91
CA GLY A 112 6.01 3.59 -14.67
C GLY A 112 5.03 4.57 -14.00
N LYS A 113 4.42 4.20 -12.87
CA LYS A 113 3.54 5.08 -12.10
C LYS A 113 4.32 5.88 -11.06
N GLU A 114 3.92 7.14 -10.85
CA GLU A 114 4.45 8.01 -9.81
C GLU A 114 3.76 7.74 -8.48
N TYR A 115 4.56 7.68 -7.41
CA TYR A 115 4.13 7.49 -6.03
C TYR A 115 4.80 8.53 -5.13
N THR A 116 4.10 8.93 -4.07
CA THR A 116 4.66 9.74 -2.99
C THR A 116 4.62 8.93 -1.71
N VAL A 117 5.76 8.79 -1.05
CA VAL A 117 5.87 8.23 0.29
C VAL A 117 6.15 9.35 1.28
N SER A 118 5.44 9.36 2.40
CA SER A 118 5.56 10.36 3.46
C SER A 118 5.82 9.68 4.79
N GLY A 119 6.70 10.21 5.60
CA GLY A 119 7.04 9.73 6.93
C GLY A 119 6.83 10.80 7.99
N THR A 120 6.57 10.35 9.22
CA THR A 120 6.53 11.17 10.43
C THR A 120 7.38 10.47 11.50
N LEU A 121 8.29 11.18 12.15
CA LEU A 121 9.06 10.62 13.27
C LEU A 121 8.15 10.48 14.50
N MET A 122 8.10 9.28 15.05
CA MET A 122 7.28 8.93 16.19
C MET A 122 8.16 8.64 17.41
N ASN A 123 7.75 9.11 18.57
CA ASN A 123 8.39 8.71 19.83
C ASN A 123 7.98 7.28 20.17
N LYS A 124 8.93 6.37 20.17
CA LYS A 124 8.69 4.93 20.41
C LYS A 124 8.06 4.63 21.76
N ALA A 125 8.35 5.44 22.80
CA ALA A 125 7.85 5.22 24.15
C ALA A 125 6.38 5.67 24.32
N THR A 126 5.97 6.76 23.63
CA THR A 126 4.63 7.33 23.78
C THR A 126 3.70 6.99 22.63
N GLY A 127 4.24 6.62 21.47
CA GLY A 127 3.47 6.43 20.24
C GLY A 127 2.95 7.73 19.62
N GLU A 128 3.46 8.88 20.07
CA GLU A 128 3.07 10.20 19.56
C GLU A 128 4.11 10.75 18.59
N ALA A 129 3.70 11.67 17.70
CA ALA A 129 4.63 12.36 16.82
C ALA A 129 5.66 13.18 17.61
N VAL A 130 6.93 13.13 17.20
CA VAL A 130 7.98 14.00 17.78
C VAL A 130 7.79 15.41 17.26
N LEU A 131 7.71 16.37 18.20
CA LEU A 131 7.47 17.77 17.88
C LEU A 131 8.73 18.62 18.12
N ILE A 132 9.03 19.50 17.17
CA ILE A 132 9.98 20.61 17.35
C ILE A 132 9.19 21.90 17.12
N ASP A 133 9.25 22.83 18.07
CA ASP A 133 8.47 24.07 18.07
C ASP A 133 6.96 23.82 17.83
N GLY A 134 6.43 22.74 18.41
CA GLY A 134 5.02 22.36 18.30
C GLY A 134 4.60 21.78 16.94
N LYS A 135 5.55 21.49 16.03
CA LYS A 135 5.28 20.90 14.72
C LYS A 135 5.87 19.49 14.62
N PRO A 136 5.15 18.53 14.01
CA PRO A 136 5.70 17.20 13.80
C PRO A 136 6.87 17.24 12.80
N ILE A 137 7.86 16.37 13.05
CA ILE A 137 8.97 16.17 12.11
C ILE A 137 8.47 15.22 11.03
N THR A 138 8.34 15.73 9.81
CA THR A 138 7.84 14.98 8.65
C THR A 138 8.77 15.14 7.46
N ALA A 139 8.80 14.14 6.60
CA ALA A 139 9.48 14.20 5.31
C ALA A 139 8.71 13.42 4.26
N SER A 140 8.95 13.69 2.99
CA SER A 140 8.31 12.96 1.89
C SER A 140 9.24 12.91 0.68
N THR A 141 9.10 11.84 -0.10
CA THR A 141 9.80 11.66 -1.38
C THR A 141 8.80 11.21 -2.43
N THR A 142 8.86 11.82 -3.62
CA THR A 142 8.08 11.40 -4.79
C THR A 142 9.02 10.70 -5.78
N PHE A 143 8.60 9.55 -6.30
CA PHE A 143 9.38 8.74 -7.22
C PHE A 143 8.51 8.02 -8.23
N THR A 144 9.09 7.64 -9.37
CA THR A 144 8.44 6.73 -10.32
C THR A 144 8.95 5.32 -10.08
N ALA A 145 8.05 4.37 -9.83
CA ALA A 145 8.43 2.97 -9.67
C ALA A 145 8.94 2.41 -11.00
N GLU A 146 10.21 2.02 -11.10
CA GLU A 146 10.77 1.38 -12.30
C GLU A 146 10.37 -0.10 -12.40
N LYS A 147 10.14 -0.73 -11.26
CA LYS A 147 9.75 -2.15 -11.10
C LYS A 147 8.67 -2.26 -10.03
N ALA A 148 7.98 -3.40 -10.01
CA ALA A 148 6.99 -3.70 -8.98
C ALA A 148 7.59 -3.74 -7.56
N GLU A 149 8.88 -4.04 -7.44
CA GLU A 149 9.62 -4.09 -6.17
C GLU A 149 10.84 -3.16 -6.23
N GLY A 150 11.17 -2.56 -5.11
CA GLY A 150 12.31 -1.66 -4.99
C GLY A 150 12.39 -0.97 -3.65
N SER A 151 13.16 0.10 -3.60
CA SER A 151 13.27 0.96 -2.41
C SER A 151 13.46 2.41 -2.80
N VAL A 152 13.10 3.31 -1.88
CA VAL A 152 13.29 4.75 -1.96
C VAL A 152 13.61 5.29 -0.58
N ASP A 153 14.45 6.31 -0.50
CA ASP A 153 14.81 6.93 0.77
C ASP A 153 13.94 8.15 1.06
N ILE A 154 13.50 8.27 2.31
CA ILE A 154 12.95 9.49 2.89
C ILE A 154 14.02 10.08 3.80
N VAL A 155 14.37 11.35 3.62
CA VAL A 155 15.39 12.03 4.40
C VAL A 155 14.73 13.04 5.33
N PHE A 156 14.89 12.83 6.64
CA PHE A 156 14.49 13.78 7.68
C PHE A 156 15.70 14.61 8.10
N GLU A 157 15.60 15.92 7.98
CA GLU A 157 16.61 16.87 8.48
C GLU A 157 15.95 17.78 9.52
N PHE A 158 16.52 17.84 10.74
CA PHE A 158 15.93 18.60 11.84
C PHE A 158 16.98 18.93 12.93
N ASP A 159 16.64 19.87 13.82
CA ASP A 159 17.41 20.16 15.02
C ASP A 159 17.05 19.18 16.14
N ALA A 160 17.93 18.23 16.44
CA ALA A 160 17.71 17.20 17.46
C ALA A 160 18.15 17.64 18.88
N SER A 161 18.72 18.82 19.05
CA SER A 161 19.23 19.26 20.35
C SER A 161 18.16 19.33 21.46
N ALA A 162 16.90 19.60 21.06
CA ALA A 162 15.75 19.67 21.96
C ALA A 162 15.17 18.31 22.36
N ILE A 163 15.54 17.23 21.67
CA ILE A 163 14.97 15.88 21.86
C ILE A 163 16.01 14.83 22.26
N ALA A 164 17.14 15.26 22.84
CA ALA A 164 18.21 14.39 23.33
C ALA A 164 17.67 13.29 24.26
N GLY A 165 18.04 12.04 24.00
CA GLY A 165 17.58 10.86 24.76
C GLY A 165 16.19 10.34 24.40
N THR A 166 15.56 10.86 23.34
CA THR A 166 14.30 10.36 22.81
C THR A 166 14.56 9.26 21.76
N ALA A 167 13.93 8.09 21.91
CA ALA A 167 13.95 7.07 20.87
C ALA A 167 12.84 7.39 19.84
N VAL A 168 13.21 7.51 18.59
CA VAL A 168 12.34 7.83 17.46
C VAL A 168 12.31 6.70 16.45
#